data_aa69f6143afe22ed9f1f606bee8e7243
#
_entry.id   aa69f6143afe22ed9f1f606bee8e7243
#
_cell.length_a   1.000
_cell.length_b   1.000
_cell.length_c   1.000
_cell.angle_alpha   90.00
_cell.angle_beta   90.00
_cell.angle_gamma   90.00
#
_symmetry.space_group_name_H-M   'P 1'
#
loop_
_entity.id
_entity.type
_entity.pdbx_description
1 polymer ?
#
loop_
_entity_poly.entity_id
_entity_poly.type
_entity_poly.pdbx_seq_one_letter_code
_entity_poly.pdbx_strand_id
1 'polypeptide(L)'
;IAHEDKTFSYYVHLTNAGVTVELGQFVNQGDVIGYSGDTGMESVPHLHFHVIEPNDDCFKNGTVGICPTIPISFKNASPNDKILNQGVVYTAI
;
A
#
# COMPACT_ATOMS: atom_id res chain seq x y z
N ILE A 1 6.73 -0.63 -2.63
CA ILE A 1 7.88 0.13 -2.12
C ILE A 1 8.57 -0.68 -1.05
N ALA A 2 9.89 -0.83 -1.18
CA ALA A 2 10.71 -1.49 -0.18
C ALA A 2 11.14 -0.48 0.88
N HIS A 3 11.02 -0.87 2.14
CA HIS A 3 11.37 -0.02 3.30
C HIS A 3 12.61 -0.53 4.01
N GLU A 4 13.26 0.35 4.79
CA GLU A 4 14.49 0.02 5.51
C GLU A 4 14.31 -1.11 6.54
N ASP A 5 13.11 -1.25 7.08
CA ASP A 5 12.78 -2.31 8.04
C ASP A 5 12.49 -3.66 7.39
N LYS A 6 12.75 -3.79 6.09
CA LYS A 6 12.52 -4.99 5.28
C LYS A 6 11.05 -5.32 5.06
N THR A 7 10.15 -4.37 5.28
CA THR A 7 8.76 -4.49 4.87
C THR A 7 8.58 -3.90 3.46
N PHE A 8 7.45 -4.25 2.83
CA PHE A 8 7.08 -3.72 1.52
C PHE A 8 5.66 -3.21 1.58
N SER A 9 5.45 -2.01 1.08
CA SER A 9 4.09 -1.48 0.92
C SER A 9 3.61 -1.66 -0.51
N TYR A 10 2.34 -2.04 -0.65
CA TYR A 10 1.67 -2.28 -1.93
C TYR A 10 0.57 -1.29 -2.15
N TYR A 11 0.52 -0.75 -3.36
CA TYR A 11 -0.45 0.23 -3.82
C TYR A 11 -1.12 -0.33 -5.07
N VAL A 12 -2.35 -0.77 -4.95
CA VAL A 12 -3.03 -1.53 -6.00
C VAL A 12 -4.23 -0.75 -6.52
N HIS A 13 -4.66 -1.04 -7.72
CA HIS A 13 -5.77 -0.38 -8.42
C HIS A 13 -5.45 1.07 -8.80
N LEU A 14 -4.20 1.36 -9.11
CA LEU A 14 -3.83 2.66 -9.68
C LEU A 14 -4.43 2.81 -11.08
N THR A 15 -4.60 4.04 -11.53
CA THR A 15 -5.12 4.28 -12.87
C THR A 15 -4.19 3.67 -13.92
N ASN A 16 -4.77 3.31 -15.06
CA ASN A 16 -3.98 2.81 -16.18
C ASN A 16 -2.94 3.87 -16.60
N ALA A 17 -1.69 3.45 -16.71
CA ALA A 17 -0.54 4.34 -16.96
C ALA A 17 -0.37 5.47 -15.94
N GLY A 18 -0.95 5.30 -14.73
CA GLY A 18 -0.91 6.33 -13.69
C GLY A 18 0.25 6.21 -12.70
N VAL A 19 1.12 5.23 -12.85
CA VAL A 19 2.32 5.10 -12.01
C VAL A 19 3.36 6.11 -12.48
N THR A 20 3.85 6.94 -11.55
CA THR A 20 4.77 8.04 -11.87
C THR A 20 6.22 7.72 -11.56
N VAL A 21 6.49 6.54 -11.02
CA VAL A 21 7.84 6.12 -10.59
C VAL A 21 8.29 4.92 -11.40
N GLU A 22 9.60 4.72 -11.45
CA GLU A 22 10.23 3.61 -12.17
C GLU A 22 10.74 2.57 -11.19
N LEU A 23 10.90 1.35 -11.68
CA LEU A 23 11.50 0.26 -10.90
C LEU A 23 12.90 0.65 -10.45
N GLY A 24 13.17 0.49 -9.15
CA GLY A 24 14.46 0.83 -8.56
C GLY A 24 14.61 2.30 -8.17
N GLN A 25 13.63 3.13 -8.46
CA GLN A 25 13.66 4.54 -8.08
C GLN A 25 13.52 4.71 -6.58
N PHE A 26 14.35 5.57 -6.00
CA PHE A 26 14.20 5.97 -4.60
C PHE A 26 13.10 7.02 -4.47
N VAL A 27 12.22 6.86 -3.46
CA VAL A 27 11.15 7.82 -3.20
C VAL A 27 11.21 8.28 -1.74
N ASN A 28 10.85 9.54 -1.53
CA ASN A 28 10.76 10.14 -0.22
C ASN A 28 9.30 10.29 0.19
N GLN A 29 9.08 10.41 1.49
CA GLN A 29 7.75 10.73 2.02
C GLN A 29 7.20 12.00 1.36
N GLY A 30 5.97 11.92 0.88
CA GLY A 30 5.31 13.02 0.19
C GLY A 30 5.46 12.99 -1.33
N ASP A 31 6.33 12.17 -1.88
CA ASP A 31 6.46 12.05 -3.34
C ASP A 31 5.20 11.42 -3.93
N VAL A 32 4.79 11.92 -5.09
CA VAL A 32 3.70 11.31 -5.85
C VAL A 32 4.23 10.05 -6.52
N ILE A 33 3.61 8.90 -6.24
CA ILE A 33 4.00 7.61 -6.82
C ILE A 33 3.01 7.12 -7.86
N GLY A 34 1.82 7.69 -7.88
CA GLY A 34 0.78 7.28 -8.82
C GLY A 34 -0.55 7.94 -8.48
N TYR A 35 -1.57 7.55 -9.23
CA TYR A 35 -2.93 8.06 -9.07
C TYR A 35 -3.89 6.89 -8.84
N SER A 36 -4.77 7.02 -7.85
CA SER A 36 -5.77 5.99 -7.57
C SER A 36 -6.76 5.88 -8.73
N GLY A 37 -7.27 4.68 -8.94
CA GLY A 37 -8.23 4.41 -10.01
C GLY A 37 -9.16 3.27 -9.65
N ASP A 38 -9.78 2.69 -10.67
CA ASP A 38 -10.71 1.58 -10.50
C ASP A 38 -10.29 0.34 -11.30
N THR A 39 -8.99 0.20 -11.55
CA THR A 39 -8.47 -1.00 -12.20
C THR A 39 -8.58 -2.19 -11.24
N GLY A 40 -8.95 -3.35 -11.78
CA GLY A 40 -9.14 -4.57 -11.00
C GLY A 40 -10.59 -5.00 -10.95
N MET A 41 -10.96 -5.81 -9.96
CA MET A 41 -12.28 -6.42 -9.86
C MET A 41 -13.30 -5.54 -9.14
N GLU A 42 -12.89 -4.47 -8.51
CA GLU A 42 -13.77 -3.59 -7.77
C GLU A 42 -14.44 -2.58 -8.69
N SER A 43 -15.70 -2.26 -8.41
CA SER A 43 -16.50 -1.35 -9.22
C SER A 43 -16.40 0.12 -8.79
N VAL A 44 -15.71 0.40 -7.69
CA VAL A 44 -15.59 1.75 -7.12
C VAL A 44 -14.12 2.18 -7.15
N PRO A 45 -13.79 3.38 -7.65
CA PRO A 45 -12.42 3.88 -7.58
C PRO A 45 -11.92 3.91 -6.14
N HIS A 46 -10.80 3.27 -5.89
CA HIS A 46 -10.21 3.21 -4.56
C HIS A 46 -8.75 2.80 -4.65
N LEU A 47 -8.02 3.04 -3.57
CA LEU A 47 -6.67 2.52 -3.39
C LEU A 47 -6.73 1.30 -2.47
N HIS A 48 -6.25 0.17 -2.96
CA HIS A 48 -5.96 -0.97 -2.11
C HIS A 48 -4.52 -0.83 -1.61
N PHE A 49 -4.35 -0.77 -0.31
CA PHE A 49 -3.06 -0.59 0.33
C PHE A 49 -2.86 -1.63 1.42
N HIS A 50 -1.71 -2.29 1.39
CA HIS A 50 -1.30 -3.16 2.48
C HIS A 50 0.22 -3.20 2.59
N VAL A 51 0.71 -3.63 3.74
CA VAL A 51 2.13 -3.80 4.00
C VAL A 51 2.39 -5.27 4.30
N ILE A 52 3.43 -5.82 3.70
CA ILE A 52 3.83 -7.20 3.93
C ILE A 52 5.16 -7.26 4.65
N GLU A 53 5.33 -8.31 5.43
CA GLU A 53 6.62 -8.71 6.00
C GLU A 53 7.04 -10.01 5.32
N PRO A 54 7.88 -9.93 4.26
CA PRO A 54 8.22 -11.12 3.51
C PRO A 54 9.06 -12.09 4.34
N ASN A 55 8.86 -13.36 4.06
CA ASN A 55 9.71 -14.43 4.56
C ASN A 55 10.31 -15.21 3.39
N ASP A 56 11.24 -16.12 3.67
CA ASP A 56 11.92 -16.89 2.63
C ASP A 56 10.95 -17.69 1.78
N ASP A 57 9.88 -18.20 2.36
CA ASP A 57 8.93 -19.06 1.64
C ASP A 57 8.04 -18.29 0.69
N CYS A 58 7.59 -17.10 1.07
CA CYS A 58 6.67 -16.33 0.24
C CYS A 58 7.34 -15.80 -1.03
N PHE A 59 8.64 -15.51 -0.98
CA PHE A 59 9.37 -15.04 -2.17
C PHE A 59 9.79 -16.18 -3.12
N LYS A 60 10.00 -17.40 -2.60
CA LYS A 60 10.42 -18.53 -3.43
C LYS A 60 9.45 -18.85 -4.55
N ASN A 61 8.18 -18.59 -4.33
CA ASN A 61 7.13 -18.89 -5.31
C ASN A 61 6.87 -17.75 -6.29
N GLY A 62 7.58 -16.63 -6.17
CA GLY A 62 7.39 -15.46 -7.01
C GLY A 62 6.02 -14.81 -6.86
N THR A 63 5.26 -15.19 -5.85
CA THR A 63 3.89 -14.73 -5.65
C THR A 63 3.81 -13.90 -4.39
N VAL A 64 4.06 -12.62 -4.53
CA VAL A 64 4.15 -11.68 -3.39
C VAL A 64 2.83 -11.59 -2.62
N GLY A 65 1.70 -11.91 -3.27
CA GLY A 65 0.39 -11.87 -2.64
C GLY A 65 0.18 -12.87 -1.52
N ILE A 66 1.05 -13.87 -1.36
CA ILE A 66 0.96 -14.85 -0.27
C ILE A 66 1.88 -14.52 0.89
N CYS A 67 2.63 -13.41 0.83
CA CYS A 67 3.43 -12.96 1.96
C CYS A 67 2.53 -12.48 3.10
N PRO A 68 2.94 -12.70 4.37
CA PRO A 68 2.15 -12.23 5.50
C PRO A 68 1.98 -10.71 5.48
N THR A 69 0.76 -10.25 5.77
CA THR A 69 0.47 -8.83 5.95
C THR A 69 0.67 -8.46 7.42
N ILE A 70 1.01 -7.20 7.66
CA ILE A 70 1.13 -6.67 9.01
C ILE A 70 0.08 -5.57 9.23
N PRO A 71 -0.41 -5.42 10.48
CA PRO A 71 -1.30 -4.31 10.83
C PRO A 71 -0.60 -2.97 10.64
N ILE A 72 -1.36 -1.98 10.18
CA ILE A 72 -0.84 -0.63 9.97
C ILE A 72 -1.70 0.37 10.73
N SER A 73 -1.08 1.51 11.07
CA SER A 73 -1.77 2.68 11.59
C SER A 73 -1.17 3.92 10.95
N PHE A 74 -1.91 5.03 10.98
CA PHE A 74 -1.44 6.29 10.45
C PHE A 74 -1.26 7.29 11.59
N LYS A 75 -0.07 7.89 11.66
CA LYS A 75 0.28 8.84 12.74
C LYS A 75 -0.56 10.11 12.69
N ASN A 76 -0.95 10.51 11.49
CA ASN A 76 -1.60 11.79 11.22
C ASN A 76 -3.04 11.60 10.76
N ALA A 77 -3.75 10.69 11.39
CA ALA A 77 -5.16 10.44 11.08
C ALA A 77 -6.06 10.82 12.24
N SER A 78 -7.24 11.30 11.93
CA SER A 78 -8.31 11.56 12.89
C SER A 78 -9.57 10.79 12.46
N PRO A 79 -10.16 9.93 13.29
CA PRO A 79 -9.72 9.48 14.62
C PRO A 79 -8.34 8.82 14.62
N ASN A 80 -7.66 8.88 15.76
CA ASN A 80 -6.33 8.26 15.91
C ASN A 80 -6.45 6.83 16.43
N ASP A 81 -6.96 5.95 15.60
CA ASP A 81 -7.11 4.55 15.91
C ASP A 81 -5.82 3.79 15.64
N LYS A 82 -5.45 2.88 16.53
CA LYS A 82 -4.27 2.03 16.33
C LYS A 82 -4.46 1.05 15.18
N ILE A 83 -5.69 0.62 14.96
CA ILE A 83 -6.08 -0.23 13.84
C ILE A 83 -7.24 0.46 13.15
N LEU A 84 -7.17 0.59 11.83
CA LEU A 84 -8.24 1.19 11.06
C LEU A 84 -9.48 0.29 11.09
N ASN A 85 -10.63 0.89 11.31
CA ASN A 85 -11.90 0.17 11.36
C ASN A 85 -12.69 0.41 10.07
N GLN A 86 -13.26 -0.65 9.56
CA GLN A 86 -14.11 -0.58 8.37
C GLN A 86 -15.32 0.32 8.64
N GLY A 87 -15.65 1.14 7.67
CA GLY A 87 -16.81 2.05 7.76
C GLY A 87 -16.53 3.36 8.48
N VAL A 88 -15.36 3.53 9.07
CA VAL A 88 -14.96 4.78 9.71
C VAL A 88 -14.24 5.66 8.70
N VAL A 89 -14.63 6.94 8.65
CA VAL A 89 -13.94 7.93 7.82
C VAL A 89 -12.79 8.53 8.64
N TYR A 90 -11.58 8.44 8.08
CA TYR A 90 -10.38 8.99 8.68
C TYR A 90 -9.89 10.18 7.85
N THR A 91 -9.53 11.25 8.54
CA THR A 91 -9.01 12.46 7.90
C THR A 91 -7.53 12.62 8.23
N ALA A 92 -6.73 12.92 7.22
CA ALA A 92 -5.32 13.27 7.42
C ALA A 92 -5.21 14.66 8.10
N ILE A 93 -4.36 14.74 9.07
CA ILE A 93 -4.16 15.99 9.85
C ILE A 93 -2.71 16.47 9.78
#